data_ddcbbbd078a87012fcbabcf3a46f9356
#
_entry.id   ddcbbbd078a87012fcbabcf3a46f9356
#
_cell.length_a   1.000
_cell.length_b   1.000
_cell.length_c   1.000
_cell.angle_alpha   90.00
_cell.angle_beta   90.00
_cell.angle_gamma   90.00
#
_symmetry.space_group_name_H-M   'P 1'
#
loop_
_entity.id
_entity.type
_entity.pdbx_description
1 polymer ?
#
loop_
_entity_poly.entity_id
_entity_poly.type
_entity_poly.pdbx_seq_one_letter_code
_entity_poly.pdbx_strand_id
1 'polypeptide(L)'
;MAIIRHLNFLSSIGEEKIIYQNNKYPCPFCDREELSDILAEEDSILLIKNKFPTFANTFQTVLIETNNCFANMSTYNKSHMRKIITFGINHWLTMEKSGDFKSVVFYKNHGPLSGGSINHAHMQIVGLKDIDYKLNLKDDIFDGIEIYKDGKSLLNISTKPNACATEFNIITTPRHDNFMADNIQNIIKYVLNHSKCSSFNLFFYQWKKSIICKIVPRYITSPFFVGFSIPQTSNRLNNIAEEIQKTYYNF
;
A
#
# COMPACT_ATOMS: atom_id res chain seq x y z
N MET A 1 -22.83 -18.92 -0.97
CA MET A 1 -21.87 -18.37 0.04
C MET A 1 -20.48 -18.47 -0.52
N ALA A 2 -19.74 -17.36 -0.60
CA ALA A 2 -18.33 -17.41 -0.98
C ALA A 2 -17.56 -18.13 0.14
N ILE A 3 -16.82 -19.18 -0.19
CA ILE A 3 -15.95 -19.87 0.78
C ILE A 3 -14.77 -18.93 1.04
N ILE A 4 -14.72 -18.32 2.23
CA ILE A 4 -13.55 -17.54 2.67
C ILE A 4 -12.39 -18.52 2.81
N ARG A 5 -11.40 -18.40 1.92
CA ARG A 5 -10.15 -19.17 2.01
C ARG A 5 -9.17 -18.41 2.89
N HIS A 6 -8.50 -19.13 3.79
CA HIS A 6 -7.44 -18.56 4.62
C HIS A 6 -6.09 -18.68 3.92
N LEU A 7 -5.26 -17.65 4.04
CA LEU A 7 -3.83 -17.78 3.75
C LEU A 7 -3.17 -18.62 4.85
N ASN A 8 -2.47 -19.70 4.45
CA ASN A 8 -1.74 -20.53 5.39
C ASN A 8 -0.40 -19.87 5.72
N PHE A 9 -0.25 -19.45 6.97
CA PHE A 9 0.99 -18.86 7.47
C PHE A 9 2.00 -19.96 7.80
N LEU A 10 3.22 -19.83 7.28
CA LEU A 10 4.35 -20.74 7.48
C LEU A 10 5.16 -20.26 8.69
N SER A 11 4.83 -20.75 9.88
CA SER A 11 5.39 -20.29 11.15
C SER A 11 6.91 -20.45 11.21
N SER A 12 7.47 -21.55 10.69
CA SER A 12 8.92 -21.78 10.65
C SER A 12 9.66 -20.70 9.86
N ILE A 13 9.12 -20.33 8.69
CA ILE A 13 9.69 -19.24 7.87
C ILE A 13 9.53 -17.88 8.58
N GLY A 14 8.41 -17.70 9.31
CA GLY A 14 8.20 -16.52 10.13
C GLY A 14 9.24 -16.37 11.25
N GLU A 15 9.58 -17.46 11.92
CA GLU A 15 10.61 -17.52 12.95
C GLU A 15 12.01 -17.26 12.39
N GLU A 16 12.37 -17.89 11.26
CA GLU A 16 13.63 -17.65 10.55
C GLU A 16 13.78 -16.18 10.16
N LYS A 17 12.71 -15.55 9.66
CA LYS A 17 12.67 -14.14 9.33
C LYS A 17 12.98 -13.25 10.53
N ILE A 18 12.38 -13.52 11.69
CA ILE A 18 12.61 -12.76 12.93
C ILE A 18 14.07 -12.91 13.37
N ILE A 19 14.61 -14.13 13.39
CA ILE A 19 16.00 -14.40 13.74
C ILE A 19 16.96 -13.65 12.81
N TYR A 20 16.73 -13.70 11.49
CA TYR A 20 17.53 -13.01 10.50
C TYR A 20 17.51 -11.50 10.71
N GLN A 21 16.33 -10.90 10.94
CA GLN A 21 16.19 -9.46 11.15
C GLN A 21 16.89 -8.97 12.43
N ASN A 22 16.80 -9.75 13.51
CA ASN A 22 17.44 -9.42 14.80
C ASN A 22 18.97 -9.51 14.73
N ASN A 23 19.51 -10.35 13.85
CA ASN A 23 20.95 -10.59 13.74
C ASN A 23 21.60 -9.74 12.63
N LYS A 24 20.82 -9.08 11.76
CA LYS A 24 21.37 -8.29 10.65
C LYS A 24 21.35 -6.80 10.97
N TYR A 25 22.50 -6.29 11.39
CA TYR A 25 22.78 -4.87 11.44
C TYR A 25 24.01 -4.60 10.55
N PRO A 26 23.98 -3.69 9.61
CA PRO A 26 22.93 -2.72 9.27
C PRO A 26 21.72 -3.31 8.51
N CYS A 27 20.75 -2.46 8.17
CA CYS A 27 19.52 -2.81 7.45
C CYS A 27 19.75 -3.73 6.23
N PRO A 28 18.99 -4.85 6.06
CA PRO A 28 19.21 -5.80 4.98
C PRO A 28 18.99 -5.23 3.58
N PHE A 29 18.27 -4.11 3.42
CA PHE A 29 18.05 -3.46 2.13
C PHE A 29 19.10 -2.38 1.80
N CYS A 30 19.99 -2.03 2.76
CA CYS A 30 21.12 -1.15 2.51
C CYS A 30 22.33 -1.87 1.90
N ASP A 31 22.43 -3.15 2.14
CA ASP A 31 23.49 -4.00 1.61
C ASP A 31 23.11 -4.49 0.21
N ARG A 32 23.33 -3.63 -0.78
CA ARG A 32 22.92 -3.86 -2.17
C ARG A 32 23.67 -5.01 -2.84
N GLU A 33 24.90 -5.27 -2.42
CA GLU A 33 25.75 -6.32 -2.98
C GLU A 33 25.30 -7.72 -2.51
N GLU A 34 24.68 -7.80 -1.35
CA GLU A 34 24.13 -9.03 -0.78
C GLU A 34 22.68 -9.33 -1.25
N LEU A 35 22.05 -8.40 -1.99
CA LEU A 35 20.71 -8.67 -2.50
C LEU A 35 20.78 -9.66 -3.65
N SER A 36 20.01 -10.73 -3.53
CA SER A 36 19.85 -11.76 -4.55
C SER A 36 18.43 -11.75 -5.15
N ASP A 37 18.25 -12.57 -6.20
CA ASP A 37 16.94 -12.75 -6.83
C ASP A 37 16.33 -11.42 -7.32
N ILE A 38 17.13 -10.53 -7.90
CA ILE A 38 16.68 -9.29 -8.52
C ILE A 38 15.88 -9.62 -9.77
N LEU A 39 14.62 -9.19 -9.79
CA LEU A 39 13.67 -9.43 -10.88
C LEU A 39 13.61 -8.24 -11.85
N ALA A 40 13.79 -7.02 -11.33
CA ALA A 40 13.83 -5.79 -12.12
C ALA A 40 14.49 -4.66 -11.33
N GLU A 41 15.02 -3.67 -12.06
CA GLU A 41 15.61 -2.47 -11.46
C GLU A 41 15.36 -1.24 -12.33
N GLU A 42 15.24 -0.08 -11.70
CA GLU A 42 15.21 1.24 -12.33
C GLU A 42 15.85 2.26 -11.38
N ASP A 43 17.02 2.78 -11.72
CA ASP A 43 17.82 3.67 -10.87
C ASP A 43 18.10 3.01 -9.49
N SER A 44 17.55 3.59 -8.41
CA SER A 44 17.66 3.06 -7.05
C SER A 44 16.52 2.15 -6.63
N ILE A 45 15.53 1.93 -7.50
CA ILE A 45 14.37 1.08 -7.24
C ILE A 45 14.70 -0.35 -7.62
N LEU A 46 14.46 -1.31 -6.73
CA LEU A 46 14.67 -2.73 -7.01
C LEU A 46 13.42 -3.52 -6.72
N LEU A 47 13.07 -4.45 -7.61
CA LEU A 47 12.10 -5.50 -7.35
C LEU A 47 12.87 -6.82 -7.15
N ILE A 48 12.75 -7.41 -5.98
CA ILE A 48 13.42 -8.67 -5.63
C ILE A 48 12.41 -9.71 -5.19
N LYS A 49 12.76 -10.99 -5.30
CA LYS A 49 11.99 -12.06 -4.67
C LYS A 49 12.14 -11.97 -3.15
N ASN A 50 11.03 -12.16 -2.43
CA ASN A 50 11.09 -12.15 -0.98
C ASN A 50 11.86 -13.37 -0.46
N LYS A 51 12.93 -13.14 0.31
CA LYS A 51 13.75 -14.18 0.91
C LYS A 51 12.98 -15.07 1.90
N PHE A 52 11.95 -14.50 2.55
CA PHE A 52 11.12 -15.18 3.55
C PHE A 52 9.64 -15.17 3.13
N PRO A 53 9.22 -16.07 2.24
CA PRO A 53 7.83 -16.13 1.78
C PRO A 53 6.97 -16.81 2.86
N THR A 54 6.42 -16.03 3.78
CA THR A 54 5.71 -16.50 4.98
C THR A 54 4.31 -17.05 4.72
N PHE A 55 3.82 -17.06 3.49
CA PHE A 55 2.51 -17.63 3.15
C PHE A 55 2.64 -18.71 2.08
N ALA A 56 1.97 -19.85 2.31
CA ALA A 56 1.91 -20.94 1.35
C ALA A 56 1.13 -20.56 0.08
N ASN A 57 1.47 -21.21 -1.04
CA ASN A 57 0.82 -21.00 -2.34
C ASN A 57 0.82 -19.52 -2.81
N THR A 58 1.93 -18.82 -2.55
CA THR A 58 2.13 -17.43 -2.97
C THR A 58 3.48 -17.25 -3.66
N PHE A 59 3.59 -16.23 -4.50
CA PHE A 59 4.84 -15.70 -4.99
C PHE A 59 5.02 -14.27 -4.44
N GLN A 60 5.96 -14.12 -3.51
CA GLN A 60 6.13 -12.87 -2.76
C GLN A 60 7.36 -12.13 -3.27
N THR A 61 7.17 -10.85 -3.59
CA THR A 61 8.24 -9.95 -3.98
C THR A 61 8.29 -8.72 -3.10
N VAL A 62 9.44 -8.07 -3.05
CA VAL A 62 9.67 -6.80 -2.35
C VAL A 62 10.18 -5.78 -3.35
N LEU A 63 9.52 -4.63 -3.41
CA LEU A 63 9.94 -3.47 -4.16
C LEU A 63 10.64 -2.50 -3.20
N ILE A 64 11.95 -2.44 -3.25
CA ILE A 64 12.76 -1.50 -2.47
C ILE A 64 12.72 -0.15 -3.19
N GLU A 65 12.28 0.90 -2.51
CA GLU A 65 11.96 2.19 -3.14
C GLU A 65 13.18 3.07 -3.42
N THR A 66 14.25 2.92 -2.65
CA THR A 66 15.43 3.79 -2.69
C THR A 66 16.61 3.09 -2.04
N ASN A 67 17.81 3.62 -2.23
CA ASN A 67 19.02 3.25 -1.47
C ASN A 67 19.18 4.03 -0.16
N ASN A 68 18.34 5.04 0.09
CA ASN A 68 18.38 5.83 1.33
C ASN A 68 17.43 5.23 2.39
N CYS A 69 18.01 4.64 3.44
CA CYS A 69 17.26 3.96 4.51
C CYS A 69 16.32 4.88 5.30
N PHE A 70 16.58 6.18 5.32
CA PHE A 70 15.83 7.16 6.11
C PHE A 70 14.76 7.92 5.30
N ALA A 71 14.79 7.78 3.98
CA ALA A 71 13.81 8.43 3.12
C ALA A 71 12.51 7.64 3.06
N ASN A 72 11.41 8.33 2.79
CA ASN A 72 10.09 7.74 2.60
C ASN A 72 9.26 8.57 1.64
N MET A 73 8.06 8.12 1.31
CA MET A 73 7.19 8.76 0.31
C MET A 73 6.85 10.23 0.59
N SER A 74 6.87 10.69 1.86
CA SER A 74 6.64 12.11 2.18
C SER A 74 7.84 13.00 1.84
N THR A 75 9.05 12.43 1.77
CA THR A 75 10.31 13.16 1.58
C THR A 75 10.89 13.03 0.17
N TYR A 76 10.39 12.12 -0.65
CA TYR A 76 10.86 11.96 -2.03
C TYR A 76 10.58 13.20 -2.88
N ASN A 77 11.50 13.48 -3.81
CA ASN A 77 11.16 14.42 -4.88
C ASN A 77 10.07 13.83 -5.78
N LYS A 78 9.35 14.72 -6.46
CA LYS A 78 8.18 14.36 -7.27
C LYS A 78 8.49 13.35 -8.38
N SER A 79 9.65 13.49 -9.02
CA SER A 79 10.08 12.59 -10.10
C SER A 79 10.29 11.17 -9.58
N HIS A 80 11.00 11.01 -8.46
CA HIS A 80 11.25 9.70 -7.85
C HIS A 80 9.95 9.05 -7.35
N MET A 81 9.06 9.85 -6.72
CA MET A 81 7.74 9.35 -6.29
C MET A 81 6.92 8.78 -7.45
N ARG A 82 6.90 9.50 -8.58
CA ARG A 82 6.22 9.06 -9.81
C ARG A 82 6.83 7.79 -10.38
N LYS A 83 8.18 7.69 -10.42
CA LYS A 83 8.88 6.48 -10.87
C LYS A 83 8.51 5.26 -10.02
N ILE A 84 8.55 5.36 -8.69
CA ILE A 84 8.19 4.26 -7.80
C ILE A 84 6.79 3.73 -8.08
N ILE A 85 5.81 4.64 -8.19
CA ILE A 85 4.42 4.26 -8.41
C ILE A 85 4.23 3.63 -9.78
N THR A 86 4.79 4.23 -10.84
CA THR A 86 4.71 3.68 -12.21
C THR A 86 5.40 2.32 -12.30
N PHE A 87 6.61 2.19 -11.74
CA PHE A 87 7.34 0.92 -11.69
C PHE A 87 6.54 -0.16 -10.97
N GLY A 88 6.02 0.16 -9.78
CA GLY A 88 5.22 -0.79 -8.99
C GLY A 88 3.94 -1.22 -9.71
N ILE A 89 3.18 -0.28 -10.29
CA ILE A 89 1.96 -0.58 -11.05
C ILE A 89 2.27 -1.45 -12.27
N ASN A 90 3.32 -1.15 -13.03
CA ASN A 90 3.69 -1.92 -14.21
C ASN A 90 4.02 -3.38 -13.85
N HIS A 91 4.84 -3.61 -12.82
CA HIS A 91 5.20 -4.97 -12.39
C HIS A 91 4.01 -5.71 -11.78
N TRP A 92 3.17 -5.05 -11.00
CA TRP A 92 1.93 -5.61 -10.48
C TRP A 92 1.00 -6.06 -11.60
N LEU A 93 0.72 -5.19 -12.58
CA LEU A 93 -0.15 -5.53 -13.72
C LEU A 93 0.46 -6.59 -14.64
N THR A 94 1.78 -6.63 -14.77
CA THR A 94 2.48 -7.69 -15.53
C THR A 94 2.29 -9.04 -14.84
N MET A 95 2.46 -9.09 -13.52
CA MET A 95 2.23 -10.30 -12.73
C MET A 95 0.74 -10.73 -12.76
N GLU A 96 -0.21 -9.79 -12.69
CA GLU A 96 -1.64 -10.11 -12.82
C GLU A 96 -1.99 -10.69 -14.21
N LYS A 97 -1.35 -10.19 -15.27
CA LYS A 97 -1.58 -10.63 -16.65
C LYS A 97 -0.91 -11.97 -16.99
N SER A 98 0.03 -12.45 -16.20
CA SER A 98 0.70 -13.73 -16.47
C SER A 98 -0.26 -14.92 -16.46
N GLY A 99 -1.36 -14.81 -15.69
CA GLY A 99 -2.31 -15.90 -15.51
C GLY A 99 -1.88 -16.97 -14.52
N ASP A 100 -0.69 -16.83 -13.90
CA ASP A 100 -0.14 -17.79 -12.93
C ASP A 100 -0.83 -17.74 -11.56
N PHE A 101 -1.59 -16.66 -11.30
CA PHE A 101 -2.21 -16.37 -10.03
C PHE A 101 -3.70 -16.07 -10.18
N LYS A 102 -4.49 -16.44 -9.20
CA LYS A 102 -5.92 -16.05 -9.15
C LYS A 102 -6.10 -14.57 -8.94
N SER A 103 -5.20 -13.97 -8.16
CA SER A 103 -5.11 -12.53 -7.99
C SER A 103 -3.72 -12.13 -7.54
N VAL A 104 -3.36 -10.86 -7.74
CA VAL A 104 -2.10 -10.29 -7.29
C VAL A 104 -2.39 -9.08 -6.43
N VAL A 105 -1.89 -9.05 -5.20
CA VAL A 105 -2.01 -7.91 -4.29
C VAL A 105 -0.77 -7.05 -4.36
N PHE A 106 -0.95 -5.73 -4.34
CA PHE A 106 0.11 -4.74 -4.29
C PHE A 106 -0.17 -3.79 -3.13
N TYR A 107 0.80 -3.66 -2.20
CA TYR A 107 0.60 -2.88 -0.99
C TYR A 107 1.90 -2.35 -0.40
N LYS A 108 1.77 -1.38 0.51
CA LYS A 108 2.86 -0.83 1.33
C LYS A 108 2.47 -0.83 2.80
N ASN A 109 3.45 -1.15 3.63
CA ASN A 109 3.41 -0.92 5.07
C ASN A 109 4.40 0.19 5.44
N HIS A 110 3.98 1.16 6.26
CA HIS A 110 4.85 2.20 6.80
C HIS A 110 4.55 2.46 8.28
N GLY A 111 5.61 2.47 9.09
CA GLY A 111 5.53 2.74 10.52
C GLY A 111 5.08 1.53 11.37
N PRO A 112 5.20 1.65 12.70
CA PRO A 112 5.11 0.50 13.62
C PRO A 112 3.72 -0.16 13.70
N LEU A 113 2.65 0.57 13.37
CA LEU A 113 1.27 0.05 13.46
C LEU A 113 0.75 -0.51 12.13
N SER A 114 1.59 -0.52 11.08
CA SER A 114 1.19 -0.96 9.75
C SER A 114 1.35 -2.46 9.48
N GLY A 115 2.03 -3.19 10.36
CA GLY A 115 2.40 -4.59 10.15
C GLY A 115 3.72 -4.78 9.37
N GLY A 116 4.46 -3.70 9.10
CA GLY A 116 5.81 -3.76 8.54
C GLY A 116 6.86 -4.07 9.60
N SER A 117 7.90 -4.82 9.24
CA SER A 117 9.00 -5.22 10.14
C SER A 117 10.34 -4.56 9.79
N ILE A 118 10.45 -3.89 8.66
CA ILE A 118 11.67 -3.23 8.18
C ILE A 118 11.34 -1.76 7.92
N ASN A 119 12.13 -0.85 8.52
CA ASN A 119 11.91 0.60 8.38
C ASN A 119 12.31 1.14 6.99
N HIS A 120 13.29 0.51 6.33
CA HIS A 120 13.69 0.91 4.98
C HIS A 120 12.47 0.87 4.05
N ALA A 121 12.23 1.96 3.35
CA ALA A 121 11.02 2.13 2.55
C ALA A 121 10.92 1.07 1.45
N HIS A 122 9.84 0.31 1.48
CA HIS A 122 9.55 -0.76 0.51
C HIS A 122 8.05 -0.97 0.33
N MET A 123 7.69 -1.62 -0.77
CA MET A 123 6.36 -2.12 -1.10
C MET A 123 6.42 -3.62 -1.36
N GLN A 124 5.28 -4.27 -1.50
CA GLN A 124 5.21 -5.70 -1.79
C GLN A 124 4.21 -5.98 -2.90
N ILE A 125 4.60 -6.87 -3.84
CA ILE A 125 3.71 -7.43 -4.85
C ILE A 125 3.67 -8.94 -4.60
N VAL A 126 2.46 -9.48 -4.39
CA VAL A 126 2.29 -10.87 -4.00
C VAL A 126 1.24 -11.55 -4.89
N GLY A 127 1.67 -12.54 -5.66
CA GLY A 127 0.78 -13.42 -6.40
C GLY A 127 0.15 -14.47 -5.50
N LEU A 128 -1.18 -14.57 -5.53
CA LEU A 128 -1.98 -15.52 -4.75
C LEU A 128 -2.50 -16.62 -5.69
N LYS A 129 -2.08 -17.89 -5.49
CA LYS A 129 -2.48 -18.99 -6.37
C LYS A 129 -3.92 -19.45 -6.15
N ASP A 130 -4.40 -19.38 -4.92
CA ASP A 130 -5.67 -19.99 -4.51
C ASP A 130 -6.76 -19.00 -4.11
N ILE A 131 -6.41 -17.72 -3.92
CA ILE A 131 -7.30 -16.70 -3.40
C ILE A 131 -7.50 -15.59 -4.42
N ASP A 132 -8.75 -15.25 -4.68
CA ASP A 132 -9.13 -14.03 -5.39
C ASP A 132 -9.63 -13.00 -4.37
N TYR A 133 -8.81 -11.99 -4.09
CA TYR A 133 -9.18 -10.94 -3.13
C TYR A 133 -10.38 -10.10 -3.61
N LYS A 134 -10.64 -10.06 -4.91
CA LYS A 134 -11.73 -9.27 -5.51
C LYS A 134 -13.10 -9.76 -5.02
N LEU A 135 -13.21 -11.03 -4.63
CA LEU A 135 -14.44 -11.60 -4.06
C LEU A 135 -14.80 -11.02 -2.67
N ASN A 136 -13.83 -10.39 -2.00
CA ASN A 136 -14.01 -9.75 -0.69
C ASN A 136 -14.35 -8.26 -0.81
N LEU A 137 -14.29 -7.68 -2.03
CA LEU A 137 -14.56 -6.26 -2.24
C LEU A 137 -16.07 -6.01 -2.33
N LYS A 138 -16.51 -4.94 -1.69
CA LYS A 138 -17.86 -4.41 -1.85
C LYS A 138 -17.81 -3.22 -2.82
N ASP A 139 -18.86 -3.02 -3.59
CA ASP A 139 -18.90 -1.96 -4.62
C ASP A 139 -18.71 -0.55 -4.06
N ASP A 140 -19.12 -0.32 -2.82
CA ASP A 140 -19.20 0.98 -2.18
C ASP A 140 -18.00 1.36 -1.30
N ILE A 141 -16.97 0.49 -1.18
CA ILE A 141 -15.80 0.77 -0.32
C ILE A 141 -14.90 1.89 -0.84
N PHE A 142 -15.11 2.31 -2.08
CA PHE A 142 -14.38 3.40 -2.71
C PHE A 142 -15.19 4.69 -2.84
N ASP A 143 -16.44 4.70 -2.37
CA ASP A 143 -17.28 5.89 -2.31
C ASP A 143 -16.74 6.88 -1.27
N GLY A 144 -16.85 8.18 -1.57
CA GLY A 144 -16.32 9.19 -0.67
C GLY A 144 -16.69 10.62 -1.06
N ILE A 145 -16.33 11.56 -0.16
CA ILE A 145 -16.43 12.99 -0.39
C ILE A 145 -15.26 13.42 -1.27
N GLU A 146 -15.53 14.06 -2.39
CA GLU A 146 -14.52 14.55 -3.32
C GLU A 146 -13.58 15.57 -2.64
N ILE A 147 -12.28 15.37 -2.81
CA ILE A 147 -11.24 16.30 -2.39
C ILE A 147 -10.65 17.00 -3.63
N TYR A 148 -10.28 16.21 -4.64
CA TYR A 148 -9.69 16.72 -5.87
C TYR A 148 -10.01 15.83 -7.07
N LYS A 149 -10.21 16.47 -8.22
CA LYS A 149 -10.53 15.78 -9.47
C LYS A 149 -9.73 16.37 -10.63
N ASP A 150 -9.25 15.48 -11.49
CA ASP A 150 -8.63 15.82 -12.77
C ASP A 150 -9.13 14.87 -13.86
N GLY A 151 -9.96 15.39 -14.76
CA GLY A 151 -10.65 14.61 -15.77
C GLY A 151 -11.50 13.49 -15.15
N LYS A 152 -11.10 12.23 -15.37
CA LYS A 152 -11.77 11.03 -14.83
C LYS A 152 -11.11 10.50 -13.55
N SER A 153 -10.01 11.11 -13.10
CA SER A 153 -9.30 10.71 -11.90
C SER A 153 -9.80 11.49 -10.70
N LEU A 154 -9.94 10.84 -9.56
CA LEU A 154 -10.59 11.35 -8.36
C LEU A 154 -9.78 10.99 -7.11
N LEU A 155 -9.56 11.98 -6.25
CA LEU A 155 -9.18 11.78 -4.85
C LEU A 155 -10.40 12.06 -3.98
N ASN A 156 -10.75 11.13 -3.10
CA ASN A 156 -11.82 11.31 -2.12
C ASN A 156 -11.41 10.83 -0.73
N ILE A 157 -12.13 11.28 0.30
CA ILE A 157 -12.13 10.71 1.65
C ILE A 157 -13.31 9.76 1.77
N SER A 158 -13.03 8.50 2.17
CA SER A 158 -14.04 7.44 2.19
C SER A 158 -15.19 7.75 3.17
N THR A 159 -16.43 7.61 2.70
CA THR A 159 -17.63 7.65 3.55
C THR A 159 -17.93 6.30 4.19
N LYS A 160 -17.26 5.23 3.71
CA LYS A 160 -17.38 3.86 4.22
C LYS A 160 -15.99 3.28 4.52
N PRO A 161 -15.24 3.89 5.46
CA PRO A 161 -13.94 3.37 5.85
C PRO A 161 -14.11 2.00 6.52
N ASN A 162 -13.12 1.13 6.39
CA ASN A 162 -13.18 -0.24 6.90
C ASN A 162 -12.30 -0.44 8.15
N ALA A 163 -11.03 -0.19 8.03
CA ALA A 163 -10.04 -0.51 9.07
C ALA A 163 -9.70 0.67 9.99
N CYS A 164 -9.95 1.89 9.53
CA CYS A 164 -9.66 3.14 10.26
C CYS A 164 -10.81 4.12 10.04
N ALA A 165 -11.10 4.99 11.01
CA ALA A 165 -12.18 5.96 10.91
C ALA A 165 -12.03 6.99 9.77
N THR A 166 -10.84 7.09 9.18
CA THR A 166 -10.51 7.98 8.07
C THR A 166 -9.65 7.23 7.06
N GLU A 167 -10.13 7.05 5.86
CA GLU A 167 -9.42 6.42 4.75
C GLU A 167 -9.58 7.26 3.49
N PHE A 168 -8.60 7.22 2.59
CA PHE A 168 -8.64 7.98 1.35
C PHE A 168 -8.55 7.04 0.15
N ASN A 169 -9.23 7.40 -0.94
CA ASN A 169 -9.17 6.66 -2.19
C ASN A 169 -8.68 7.58 -3.31
N ILE A 170 -7.68 7.12 -4.04
CA ILE A 170 -7.21 7.75 -5.27
C ILE A 170 -7.59 6.81 -6.40
N ILE A 171 -8.54 7.23 -7.21
CA ILE A 171 -9.15 6.47 -8.29
C ILE A 171 -8.65 7.04 -9.61
N THR A 172 -7.96 6.22 -10.42
CA THR A 172 -7.45 6.66 -11.71
C THR A 172 -7.93 5.76 -12.84
N THR A 173 -8.07 6.35 -14.03
CA THR A 173 -8.11 5.55 -15.24
C THR A 173 -6.72 4.99 -15.54
N PRO A 174 -6.60 3.86 -16.27
CA PRO A 174 -5.31 3.34 -16.69
C PRO A 174 -4.43 4.43 -17.34
N ARG A 175 -3.15 4.46 -16.98
CA ARG A 175 -2.12 5.41 -17.46
C ARG A 175 -2.20 6.84 -16.89
N HIS A 176 -2.87 7.07 -15.78
CA HIS A 176 -2.79 8.33 -15.06
C HIS A 176 -1.97 8.20 -13.77
N ASP A 177 -0.84 7.51 -13.85
CA ASP A 177 0.01 7.14 -12.72
C ASP A 177 0.61 8.36 -12.02
N ASN A 178 0.87 9.44 -12.76
CA ASN A 178 1.34 10.70 -12.18
C ASN A 178 0.30 11.32 -11.23
N PHE A 179 -0.98 11.31 -11.60
CA PHE A 179 -2.05 11.76 -10.71
C PHE A 179 -2.06 10.92 -9.43
N MET A 180 -1.96 9.60 -9.57
CA MET A 180 -1.92 8.70 -8.42
C MET A 180 -0.72 8.99 -7.53
N ALA A 181 0.48 9.08 -8.06
CA ALA A 181 1.71 9.31 -7.30
C ALA A 181 1.69 10.65 -6.55
N ASP A 182 1.29 11.73 -7.23
CA ASP A 182 1.23 13.06 -6.66
C ASP A 182 0.23 13.13 -5.50
N ASN A 183 -0.95 12.51 -5.67
CA ASN A 183 -2.00 12.50 -4.65
C ASN A 183 -1.68 11.56 -3.49
N ILE A 184 -1.03 10.40 -3.74
CA ILE A 184 -0.48 9.56 -2.66
C ILE A 184 0.47 10.39 -1.80
N GLN A 185 1.41 11.13 -2.41
CA GLN A 185 2.38 11.92 -1.67
C GLN A 185 1.71 13.02 -0.83
N ASN A 186 0.74 13.75 -1.39
CA ASN A 186 0.01 14.79 -0.68
C ASN A 186 -0.74 14.23 0.54
N ILE A 187 -1.46 13.13 0.37
CA ILE A 187 -2.20 12.51 1.46
C ILE A 187 -1.25 11.93 2.54
N ILE A 188 -0.13 11.33 2.15
CA ILE A 188 0.87 10.85 3.11
C ILE A 188 1.44 12.03 3.92
N LYS A 189 1.77 13.15 3.27
CA LYS A 189 2.22 14.37 3.97
C LYS A 189 1.15 14.87 4.94
N TYR A 190 -0.13 14.89 4.53
CA TYR A 190 -1.24 15.24 5.40
C TYR A 190 -1.32 14.31 6.62
N VAL A 191 -1.32 13.00 6.40
CA VAL A 191 -1.41 11.99 7.46
C VAL A 191 -0.27 12.13 8.46
N LEU A 192 0.97 12.27 8.00
CA LEU A 192 2.14 12.32 8.88
C LEU A 192 2.28 13.67 9.62
N ASN A 193 1.86 14.78 9.00
CA ASN A 193 2.10 16.12 9.55
C ASN A 193 0.88 16.72 10.29
N HIS A 194 -0.35 16.31 9.94
CA HIS A 194 -1.57 16.96 10.45
C HIS A 194 -2.47 16.03 11.29
N SER A 195 -2.32 14.69 11.16
CA SER A 195 -3.25 13.77 11.83
C SER A 195 -2.68 13.06 13.07
N LYS A 196 -1.49 13.44 13.55
CA LYS A 196 -0.77 12.77 14.65
C LYS A 196 -0.60 11.25 14.43
N CYS A 197 -0.55 10.82 13.18
CA CYS A 197 -0.40 9.43 12.78
C CYS A 197 0.98 9.20 12.18
N SER A 198 1.73 8.22 12.69
CA SER A 198 3.07 7.87 12.21
C SER A 198 3.10 6.61 11.34
N SER A 199 1.94 6.04 11.06
CA SER A 199 1.85 4.76 10.37
C SER A 199 0.72 4.77 9.35
N PHE A 200 0.94 4.14 8.19
CA PHE A 200 -0.11 3.98 7.18
C PHE A 200 0.11 2.73 6.35
N ASN A 201 -0.94 2.28 5.70
CA ASN A 201 -0.88 1.32 4.61
C ASN A 201 -1.34 1.97 3.30
N LEU A 202 -0.77 1.52 2.19
CA LEU A 202 -1.33 1.70 0.85
C LEU A 202 -1.77 0.34 0.35
N PHE A 203 -2.97 0.27 -0.21
CA PHE A 203 -3.49 -0.91 -0.87
C PHE A 203 -3.94 -0.55 -2.28
N PHE A 204 -3.42 -1.28 -3.28
CA PHE A 204 -3.75 -1.05 -4.67
C PHE A 204 -4.77 -2.09 -5.14
N TYR A 205 -5.76 -1.63 -5.88
CA TYR A 205 -6.85 -2.45 -6.41
C TYR A 205 -7.02 -2.20 -7.90
N GLN A 206 -7.20 -3.29 -8.64
CA GLN A 206 -7.74 -3.22 -9.99
C GLN A 206 -9.24 -3.50 -9.87
N TRP A 207 -10.05 -2.46 -10.02
CA TRP A 207 -11.49 -2.53 -9.83
C TRP A 207 -12.23 -1.92 -11.01
N LYS A 208 -13.08 -2.74 -11.66
CA LYS A 208 -13.74 -2.35 -12.91
C LYS A 208 -12.69 -1.94 -13.96
N LYS A 209 -12.72 -0.71 -14.44
CA LYS A 209 -11.76 -0.17 -15.44
C LYS A 209 -10.75 0.81 -14.80
N SER A 210 -10.64 0.83 -13.47
CA SER A 210 -9.82 1.77 -12.73
C SER A 210 -8.72 1.06 -11.94
N ILE A 211 -7.63 1.79 -11.70
CA ILE A 211 -6.65 1.48 -10.68
C ILE A 211 -6.96 2.39 -9.49
N ILE A 212 -7.02 1.80 -8.30
CA ILE A 212 -7.36 2.51 -7.07
C ILE A 212 -6.25 2.28 -6.06
N CYS A 213 -5.76 3.36 -5.44
CA CYS A 213 -4.94 3.28 -4.25
C CYS A 213 -5.77 3.74 -3.05
N LYS A 214 -5.98 2.85 -2.10
CA LYS A 214 -6.59 3.18 -0.80
C LYS A 214 -5.47 3.44 0.20
N ILE A 215 -5.51 4.61 0.84
CA ILE A 215 -4.58 5.01 1.90
C ILE A 215 -5.30 4.86 3.24
N VAL A 216 -4.73 4.04 4.12
CA VAL A 216 -5.28 3.74 5.44
C VAL A 216 -4.30 4.22 6.51
N PRO A 217 -4.54 5.37 7.15
CA PRO A 217 -3.80 5.76 8.35
C PRO A 217 -3.93 4.68 9.43
N ARG A 218 -2.84 4.35 10.11
CA ARG A 218 -2.85 3.27 11.09
C ARG A 218 -2.68 3.79 12.50
N TYR A 219 -3.74 3.62 13.25
CA TYR A 219 -3.80 3.77 14.70
C TYR A 219 -3.92 2.39 15.36
N ILE A 220 -3.96 2.33 16.67
CA ILE A 220 -4.35 1.10 17.37
C ILE A 220 -5.76 0.73 16.90
N THR A 221 -5.90 -0.49 16.38
CA THR A 221 -7.18 -0.95 15.80
C THR A 221 -8.23 -1.06 16.91
N SER A 222 -9.41 -0.51 16.66
CA SER A 222 -10.52 -0.52 17.60
C SER A 222 -10.97 -1.95 17.94
N PRO A 223 -11.23 -2.26 19.23
CA PRO A 223 -11.79 -3.56 19.63
C PRO A 223 -13.15 -3.84 19.00
N PHE A 224 -13.95 -2.83 18.68
CA PHE A 224 -15.20 -3.00 17.92
C PHE A 224 -14.97 -3.62 16.53
N PHE A 225 -13.90 -3.18 15.85
CA PHE A 225 -13.55 -3.76 14.55
C PHE A 225 -12.94 -5.17 14.70
N VAL A 226 -12.00 -5.34 15.64
CA VAL A 226 -11.29 -6.61 15.82
C VAL A 226 -12.22 -7.73 16.27
N GLY A 227 -13.09 -7.46 17.25
CA GLY A 227 -13.96 -8.47 17.85
C GLY A 227 -15.32 -8.64 17.18
N PHE A 228 -15.83 -7.58 16.56
CA PHE A 228 -17.23 -7.55 16.07
C PHE A 228 -17.35 -7.13 14.60
N SER A 229 -16.25 -6.86 13.92
CA SER A 229 -16.23 -6.37 12.52
C SER A 229 -17.09 -5.12 12.31
N ILE A 230 -17.21 -4.26 13.34
CA ILE A 230 -17.95 -2.99 13.29
C ILE A 230 -16.98 -1.89 12.87
N PRO A 231 -17.06 -1.35 11.63
CA PRO A 231 -16.22 -0.27 11.17
C PRO A 231 -16.62 1.05 11.87
N GLN A 232 -15.68 1.98 11.92
CA GLN A 232 -15.88 3.31 12.49
C GLN A 232 -15.69 4.38 11.42
N THR A 233 -16.42 5.48 11.51
CA THR A 233 -16.24 6.64 10.64
C THR A 233 -16.08 7.92 11.46
N SER A 234 -15.33 8.88 10.93
CA SER A 234 -15.15 10.19 11.55
C SER A 234 -16.38 11.08 11.27
N ASN A 235 -16.81 11.84 12.26
CA ASN A 235 -17.82 12.89 12.09
C ASN A 235 -17.25 14.18 11.45
N ARG A 236 -15.93 14.20 11.12
CA ARG A 236 -15.22 15.36 10.58
C ARG A 236 -14.78 15.18 9.12
N LEU A 237 -15.37 14.25 8.37
CA LEU A 237 -14.91 13.95 7.01
C LEU A 237 -14.92 15.19 6.09
N ASN A 238 -15.99 16.03 6.16
CA ASN A 238 -16.06 17.27 5.38
C ASN A 238 -14.95 18.27 5.76
N ASN A 239 -14.71 18.46 7.05
CA ASN A 239 -13.66 19.37 7.52
C ASN A 239 -12.27 18.91 7.06
N ILE A 240 -12.01 17.60 7.13
CA ILE A 240 -10.74 17.00 6.68
C ILE A 240 -10.58 17.19 5.15
N ALA A 241 -11.64 16.98 4.38
CA ALA A 241 -11.61 17.21 2.94
C ALA A 241 -11.28 18.67 2.59
N GLU A 242 -11.95 19.64 3.24
CA GLU A 242 -11.69 21.08 3.05
C GLU A 242 -10.27 21.48 3.47
N GLU A 243 -9.77 20.92 4.57
CA GLU A 243 -8.40 21.18 5.04
C GLU A 243 -7.36 20.73 4.03
N ILE A 244 -7.54 19.53 3.46
CA ILE A 244 -6.66 18.99 2.43
C ILE A 244 -6.75 19.81 1.13
N GLN A 245 -7.96 20.20 0.72
CA GLN A 245 -8.18 21.07 -0.44
C GLN A 245 -7.39 22.38 -0.31
N LYS A 246 -7.54 23.09 0.81
CA LYS A 246 -6.83 24.34 1.08
C LYS A 246 -5.32 24.17 1.15
N THR A 247 -4.84 23.04 1.71
CA THR A 247 -3.39 22.82 1.92
C THR A 247 -2.65 22.44 0.63
N TYR A 248 -3.29 21.67 -0.26
CA TYR A 248 -2.58 21.02 -1.37
C TYR A 248 -3.14 21.36 -2.77
N TYR A 249 -4.33 21.94 -2.87
CA TYR A 249 -5.01 22.13 -4.16
C TYR A 249 -5.47 23.57 -4.44
N ASN A 250 -5.18 24.54 -3.55
CA ASN A 250 -5.46 25.96 -3.72
C ASN A 250 -6.94 26.30 -4.03
N PHE A 251 -7.89 25.64 -3.37
CA PHE A 251 -9.31 25.99 -3.43
C PHE A 251 -9.71 26.88 -2.26
#